data_8960731f635ace47d72ced643f36b997
#
_entry.id   8960731f635ace47d72ced643f36b997
#
_cell.length_a   1.000
_cell.length_b   1.000
_cell.length_c   1.000
_cell.angle_alpha   90.00
_cell.angle_beta   90.00
_cell.angle_gamma   90.00
#
_symmetry.space_group_name_H-M   'P 1'
#
loop_
_entity.id
_entity.type
_entity.pdbx_description
1 polymer ?
#
loop_
_entity_poly.entity_id
_entity_poly.type
_entity_poly.pdbx_seq_one_letter_code
_entity_poly.pdbx_strand_id
1 'polypeptide(L)'
;MKIEDAGVRKALRWALAYVLAVLLLGGGIGGCVRSHREKMPLRGELQVKDGTKVLLFVPFLRELGAIDSAEVRDGQFAFSNGSLRGVYVFSVPNEGEWLVYLSETPTHMREEATGPMLAQPYGDTLNWVLRENHLLVRDLGAKMHELSREYDASKVDGDRMARAKAEALDAMWERANAEFAEKIVSLVSDNVDNAVGIFLLRQYKELFSPELLQALGPRVEKYARAHGDDAHAAALLVTLRRNENLLQGASVPPVVGIRVDDGVAVRLDSLVREGSETLVQFWSPGDGESVAALGSLLRAHGGQRLRIVGVCMAPSREEALEYVKLYGAEGINILCNSEISEEYGVWGGARNFLYGVDGRLQRRNVSIDELEERLRRAQQ
;
A
#
# COMPACT_ATOMS: atom_id res chain seq x y z
N MET A 1 -22.67 -22.50 8.25
CA MET A 1 -22.42 -22.10 6.86
C MET A 1 -22.59 -20.58 6.77
N LYS A 2 -21.62 -19.81 7.33
CA LYS A 2 -21.59 -18.33 7.40
C LYS A 2 -20.17 -17.76 7.37
N ILE A 3 -19.21 -18.49 6.80
CA ILE A 3 -17.76 -18.18 6.92
C ILE A 3 -17.16 -17.64 5.61
N GLU A 4 -17.85 -17.80 4.46
CA GLU A 4 -17.29 -17.43 3.13
C GLU A 4 -17.33 -15.94 2.77
N ASP A 5 -17.97 -15.11 3.59
CA ASP A 5 -18.21 -13.68 3.27
C ASP A 5 -17.12 -12.72 3.79
N ALA A 6 -16.15 -13.21 4.56
CA ALA A 6 -15.17 -12.36 5.25
C ALA A 6 -13.95 -11.98 4.39
N GLY A 7 -13.50 -12.88 3.52
CA GLY A 7 -12.29 -12.67 2.70
C GLY A 7 -12.51 -11.65 1.58
N VAL A 8 -13.60 -11.78 0.85
CA VAL A 8 -13.95 -10.88 -0.25
C VAL A 8 -14.34 -9.50 0.27
N ARG A 9 -15.07 -9.42 1.39
CA ARG A 9 -15.36 -8.15 2.06
C ARG A 9 -14.11 -7.44 2.57
N LYS A 10 -13.08 -8.19 2.91
CA LYS A 10 -11.82 -7.63 3.40
C LYS A 10 -10.97 -7.10 2.25
N ALA A 11 -10.86 -7.81 1.12
CA ALA A 11 -10.22 -7.32 -0.09
C ALA A 11 -10.95 -6.07 -0.63
N LEU A 12 -12.28 -6.08 -0.65
CA LEU A 12 -13.11 -4.91 -1.01
C LEU A 12 -12.87 -3.72 -0.05
N ARG A 13 -12.78 -3.97 1.26
CA ARG A 13 -12.51 -2.94 2.28
C ARG A 13 -11.13 -2.34 2.13
N TRP A 14 -10.11 -3.12 1.79
CA TRP A 14 -8.75 -2.61 1.65
C TRP A 14 -8.54 -1.86 0.32
N ALA A 15 -9.11 -2.32 -0.80
CA ALA A 15 -9.08 -1.57 -2.06
C ALA A 15 -9.96 -0.31 -1.98
N LEU A 16 -11.15 -0.38 -1.38
CA LEU A 16 -11.97 0.81 -1.09
C LEU A 16 -11.31 1.71 -0.03
N ALA A 17 -10.65 1.17 0.99
CA ALA A 17 -9.91 1.97 1.97
C ALA A 17 -8.72 2.68 1.33
N TYR A 18 -8.06 2.06 0.35
CA TYR A 18 -6.97 2.68 -0.39
C TYR A 18 -7.45 3.77 -1.34
N VAL A 19 -8.58 3.54 -2.03
CA VAL A 19 -9.25 4.55 -2.88
C VAL A 19 -10.00 5.57 -2.01
N LEU A 20 -10.62 5.18 -0.90
CA LEU A 20 -11.34 6.05 0.05
C LEU A 20 -10.41 6.77 1.05
N ALA A 21 -9.22 6.27 1.35
CA ALA A 21 -8.22 7.03 2.11
C ALA A 21 -7.76 8.30 1.36
N VAL A 22 -7.99 8.33 0.04
CA VAL A 22 -7.84 9.55 -0.77
C VAL A 22 -9.11 10.43 -0.71
N LEU A 23 -10.28 9.88 -0.28
CA LEU A 23 -11.60 10.53 -0.47
C LEU A 23 -12.32 11.01 0.80
N LEU A 24 -11.90 10.68 2.02
CA LEU A 24 -12.70 11.05 3.21
C LEU A 24 -11.85 11.55 4.39
N LEU A 25 -11.93 12.81 4.71
CA LEU A 25 -12.18 13.41 6.03
C LEU A 25 -12.09 14.95 5.90
N GLY A 26 -13.23 15.59 6.00
CA GLY A 26 -13.32 17.05 6.01
C GLY A 26 -13.52 17.60 7.43
N GLY A 27 -13.15 18.84 7.62
CA GLY A 27 -13.57 19.63 8.79
C GLY A 27 -12.57 20.72 9.20
N GLY A 28 -12.90 21.95 8.94
CA GLY A 28 -12.42 23.27 8.95
C GLY A 28 -11.63 23.86 10.11
N ILE A 29 -11.01 25.00 9.88
CA ILE A 29 -11.19 26.31 10.54
C ILE A 29 -10.25 27.33 9.85
N GLY A 30 -10.75 28.56 9.67
CA GLY A 30 -10.13 29.60 8.85
C GLY A 30 -9.19 30.56 9.59
N GLY A 31 -8.42 31.29 8.79
CA GLY A 31 -7.64 32.46 9.18
C GLY A 31 -7.22 33.26 7.95
N CYS A 32 -7.65 34.53 7.88
CA CYS A 32 -7.31 35.47 6.81
C CYS A 32 -5.88 36.00 6.94
N VAL A 33 -5.12 36.08 5.86
CA VAL A 33 -3.92 36.91 5.71
C VAL A 33 -3.89 37.62 4.37
N ARG A 34 -3.50 38.92 4.43
CA ARG A 34 -3.51 39.89 3.34
C ARG A 34 -2.44 39.70 2.29
N SER A 35 -2.78 40.11 1.06
CA SER A 35 -2.06 39.98 -0.19
C SER A 35 -0.72 40.70 -0.29
N HIS A 36 0.28 40.01 -0.83
CA HIS A 36 1.26 40.58 -1.77
C HIS A 36 1.07 39.89 -3.12
N ARG A 37 1.16 40.69 -4.22
CA ARG A 37 1.13 40.18 -5.60
C ARG A 37 2.40 39.34 -5.91
N GLU A 38 2.60 38.28 -5.19
CA GLU A 38 3.56 37.22 -5.53
C GLU A 38 2.92 36.26 -6.55
N LYS A 39 3.73 35.71 -7.43
CA LYS A 39 3.29 34.78 -8.48
C LYS A 39 2.38 33.72 -7.88
N MET A 40 1.11 33.69 -8.28
CA MET A 40 0.14 32.71 -7.81
C MET A 40 0.55 31.31 -8.28
N PRO A 41 0.96 30.39 -7.39
CA PRO A 41 1.52 29.11 -7.81
C PRO A 41 0.46 28.18 -8.37
N LEU A 42 -0.79 28.31 -7.88
CA LEU A 42 -1.93 27.51 -8.31
C LEU A 42 -3.16 28.37 -8.47
N ARG A 43 -3.78 28.25 -9.63
CA ARG A 43 -5.06 28.89 -9.96
C ARG A 43 -5.85 27.99 -10.90
N GLY A 44 -7.12 28.28 -11.12
CA GLY A 44 -7.89 27.51 -12.06
C GLY A 44 -9.34 27.92 -12.19
N GLU A 45 -10.04 27.12 -12.99
CA GLU A 45 -11.47 27.25 -13.28
C GLU A 45 -12.17 25.94 -12.90
N LEU A 46 -13.27 26.05 -12.13
CA LEU A 46 -14.07 24.92 -11.66
C LEU A 46 -15.55 25.27 -11.77
N GLN A 47 -16.36 24.32 -12.22
CA GLN A 47 -17.84 24.46 -12.29
C GLN A 47 -18.48 24.03 -10.97
N VAL A 48 -18.09 24.70 -9.89
CA VAL A 48 -18.68 24.49 -8.56
C VAL A 48 -19.33 25.76 -8.08
N LYS A 49 -20.15 25.63 -7.02
CA LYS A 49 -20.90 26.77 -6.47
C LYS A 49 -19.92 27.86 -5.98
N ASP A 50 -20.25 29.13 -6.27
CA ASP A 50 -19.53 30.28 -5.72
C ASP A 50 -19.50 30.23 -4.18
N GLY A 51 -18.37 30.59 -3.60
CA GLY A 51 -18.11 30.45 -2.17
C GLY A 51 -17.56 29.08 -1.75
N THR A 52 -17.46 28.11 -2.67
CA THR A 52 -16.79 26.84 -2.39
C THR A 52 -15.33 27.10 -2.06
N LYS A 53 -14.86 26.59 -0.89
CA LYS A 53 -13.45 26.67 -0.50
C LYS A 53 -12.71 25.47 -1.07
N VAL A 54 -11.69 25.72 -1.88
CA VAL A 54 -10.72 24.74 -2.32
C VAL A 54 -9.51 24.76 -1.39
N LEU A 55 -8.93 23.60 -1.12
CA LEU A 55 -7.95 23.40 -0.06
C LEU A 55 -6.67 22.76 -0.60
N LEU A 56 -5.52 23.10 0.00
CA LEU A 56 -4.25 22.39 -0.22
C LEU A 56 -3.80 21.70 1.06
N PHE A 57 -3.37 20.44 0.91
CA PHE A 57 -2.81 19.66 2.00
C PHE A 57 -1.43 19.13 1.64
N VAL A 58 -0.60 18.94 2.67
CA VAL A 58 0.63 18.15 2.53
C VAL A 58 0.25 16.67 2.45
N PRO A 59 0.70 15.93 1.42
CA PRO A 59 0.47 14.49 1.33
C PRO A 59 0.99 13.77 2.59
N PHE A 60 0.27 12.76 3.05
CA PHE A 60 0.56 11.95 4.26
C PHE A 60 0.48 12.69 5.61
N LEU A 61 0.12 13.98 5.63
CA LEU A 61 0.04 14.81 6.86
C LEU A 61 -1.31 15.55 6.94
N ARG A 62 -2.40 14.92 6.54
CA ARG A 62 -3.74 15.54 6.52
C ARG A 62 -4.26 15.94 7.90
N GLU A 63 -3.84 15.22 8.93
CA GLU A 63 -4.17 15.51 10.33
C GLU A 63 -3.68 16.91 10.78
N LEU A 64 -2.68 17.46 10.09
CA LEU A 64 -2.21 18.84 10.35
C LEU A 64 -3.14 19.91 9.76
N GLY A 65 -4.17 19.53 9.01
CA GLY A 65 -5.10 20.43 8.34
C GLY A 65 -4.59 20.97 7.00
N ALA A 66 -5.43 21.82 6.38
CA ALA A 66 -5.07 22.48 5.13
C ALA A 66 -4.00 23.56 5.37
N ILE A 67 -2.96 23.56 4.52
CA ILE A 67 -1.87 24.56 4.58
C ILE A 67 -2.20 25.86 3.87
N ASP A 68 -3.16 25.82 2.93
CA ASP A 68 -3.66 26.98 2.21
C ASP A 68 -5.09 26.72 1.73
N SER A 69 -5.83 27.79 1.44
CA SER A 69 -7.19 27.72 0.91
C SER A 69 -7.50 28.89 -0.02
N ALA A 70 -8.35 28.66 -1.01
CA ALA A 70 -8.89 29.69 -1.87
C ALA A 70 -10.42 29.53 -1.99
N GLU A 71 -11.12 30.62 -2.27
CA GLU A 71 -12.56 30.64 -2.51
C GLU A 71 -12.84 30.74 -4.00
N VAL A 72 -13.73 29.88 -4.52
CA VAL A 72 -14.19 29.97 -5.91
C VAL A 72 -15.17 31.13 -6.04
N ARG A 73 -14.91 32.02 -7.01
CA ARG A 73 -15.75 33.17 -7.38
C ARG A 73 -15.84 33.27 -8.88
N ASP A 74 -17.04 33.36 -9.40
CA ASP A 74 -17.29 33.34 -10.85
C ASP A 74 -16.62 32.13 -11.55
N GLY A 75 -16.63 30.99 -10.89
CA GLY A 75 -15.98 29.77 -11.36
C GLY A 75 -14.44 29.75 -11.28
N GLN A 76 -13.80 30.81 -10.78
CA GLN A 76 -12.34 30.93 -10.71
C GLN A 76 -11.82 30.87 -9.27
N PHE A 77 -10.61 30.38 -9.08
CA PHE A 77 -9.88 30.40 -7.83
C PHE A 77 -8.39 30.70 -8.04
N ALA A 78 -7.73 31.18 -6.97
CA ALA A 78 -6.28 31.35 -6.95
C ALA A 78 -5.76 31.29 -5.53
N PHE A 79 -4.72 30.49 -5.30
CA PHE A 79 -3.99 30.42 -4.03
C PHE A 79 -2.96 31.56 -3.96
N SER A 80 -2.79 32.12 -2.78
CA SER A 80 -1.92 33.29 -2.59
C SER A 80 -0.48 32.94 -2.23
N ASN A 81 -0.22 31.74 -1.70
CA ASN A 81 1.13 31.36 -1.24
C ASN A 81 2.03 30.94 -2.41
N GLY A 82 2.79 31.88 -2.93
CA GLY A 82 3.74 31.71 -4.03
C GLY A 82 5.02 30.93 -3.68
N SER A 83 5.25 30.62 -2.40
CA SER A 83 6.46 29.91 -1.96
C SER A 83 6.37 28.40 -1.93
N LEU A 84 5.17 27.84 -2.15
CA LEU A 84 4.96 26.40 -2.13
C LEU A 84 5.71 25.71 -3.27
N ARG A 85 6.43 24.63 -2.95
CA ARG A 85 7.17 23.79 -3.90
C ARG A 85 6.97 22.32 -3.54
N GLY A 86 6.84 21.44 -4.53
CA GLY A 86 6.65 20.01 -4.32
C GLY A 86 5.25 19.50 -4.65
N VAL A 87 4.95 18.29 -4.22
CA VAL A 87 3.65 17.64 -4.45
C VAL A 87 2.69 17.96 -3.31
N TYR A 88 1.47 18.37 -3.67
CA TYR A 88 0.37 18.66 -2.74
C TYR A 88 -0.90 17.95 -3.14
N VAL A 89 -1.83 17.80 -2.20
CA VAL A 89 -3.20 17.37 -2.47
C VAL A 89 -4.07 18.62 -2.61
N PHE A 90 -4.59 18.84 -3.80
CA PHE A 90 -5.63 19.82 -4.09
C PHE A 90 -7.00 19.16 -3.86
N SER A 91 -7.81 19.73 -2.99
CA SER A 91 -9.10 19.17 -2.59
C SER A 91 -10.23 20.15 -2.85
N VAL A 92 -11.28 19.66 -3.50
CA VAL A 92 -12.56 20.35 -3.66
C VAL A 92 -13.60 19.58 -2.86
N PRO A 93 -14.15 20.13 -1.77
CA PRO A 93 -15.09 19.43 -0.89
C PRO A 93 -16.28 18.86 -1.67
N ASN A 94 -16.60 17.59 -1.45
CA ASN A 94 -17.65 16.79 -2.10
C ASN A 94 -17.45 16.51 -3.60
N GLU A 95 -16.38 16.99 -4.22
CA GLU A 95 -16.12 16.79 -5.65
C GLU A 95 -14.93 15.87 -5.91
N GLY A 96 -13.82 16.01 -5.14
CA GLY A 96 -12.67 15.14 -5.28
C GLY A 96 -11.34 15.75 -4.83
N GLU A 97 -10.28 14.98 -5.08
CA GLU A 97 -8.91 15.31 -4.73
C GLU A 97 -7.96 14.95 -5.86
N TRP A 98 -6.97 15.79 -6.04
CA TRP A 98 -5.95 15.64 -7.08
C TRP A 98 -4.56 15.91 -6.50
N LEU A 99 -3.59 15.15 -6.94
CA LEU A 99 -2.19 15.51 -6.72
C LEU A 99 -1.81 16.63 -7.69
N VAL A 100 -1.14 17.65 -7.18
CA VAL A 100 -0.59 18.75 -7.98
C VAL A 100 0.86 18.97 -7.62
N TYR A 101 1.70 19.21 -8.62
CA TYR A 101 3.09 19.61 -8.42
C TYR A 101 3.20 21.13 -8.58
N LEU A 102 3.72 21.79 -7.56
CA LEU A 102 3.94 23.22 -7.53
C LEU A 102 5.43 23.51 -7.65
N SER A 103 5.78 24.39 -8.60
CA SER A 103 7.14 24.83 -8.85
C SER A 103 7.18 26.36 -9.01
N GLU A 104 8.21 26.88 -9.64
CA GLU A 104 8.26 28.30 -10.04
C GLU A 104 7.34 28.59 -11.23
N THR A 105 6.99 27.56 -12.00
CA THR A 105 6.03 27.66 -13.09
C THR A 105 4.61 27.63 -12.52
N PRO A 106 3.76 28.63 -12.80
CA PRO A 106 2.38 28.62 -12.34
C PRO A 106 1.61 27.39 -12.84
N THR A 107 0.93 26.71 -11.92
CA THR A 107 0.07 25.57 -12.24
C THR A 107 -1.37 26.04 -12.38
N HIS A 108 -2.04 25.57 -13.40
CA HIS A 108 -3.44 25.85 -13.68
C HIS A 108 -4.26 24.57 -13.54
N MET A 109 -5.29 24.58 -12.71
CA MET A 109 -6.32 23.55 -12.73
C MET A 109 -7.40 23.96 -13.73
N ARG A 110 -7.71 23.07 -14.65
CA ARG A 110 -8.81 23.26 -15.59
C ARG A 110 -9.69 22.02 -15.57
N GLU A 111 -10.99 22.27 -15.49
CA GLU A 111 -11.99 21.23 -15.62
C GLU A 111 -12.06 20.80 -17.10
N GLU A 112 -11.98 19.49 -17.36
CA GLU A 112 -12.26 18.94 -18.67
C GLU A 112 -13.79 18.70 -18.81
N ALA A 113 -14.32 18.77 -20.00
CA ALA A 113 -15.72 18.95 -20.39
C ALA A 113 -16.80 18.04 -19.77
N THR A 114 -16.49 17.21 -18.80
CA THR A 114 -17.39 16.20 -18.21
C THR A 114 -17.55 16.26 -16.67
N GLY A 115 -17.11 17.36 -16.03
CA GLY A 115 -17.34 17.61 -14.60
C GLY A 115 -16.08 17.76 -13.73
N PRO A 116 -16.24 18.24 -12.48
CA PRO A 116 -15.11 18.57 -11.59
C PRO A 116 -14.18 17.39 -11.29
N MET A 117 -14.67 16.17 -11.34
CA MET A 117 -13.85 14.96 -11.18
C MET A 117 -12.79 14.78 -12.27
N LEU A 118 -12.76 15.65 -13.29
CA LEU A 118 -11.79 15.63 -14.38
C LEU A 118 -10.91 16.88 -14.42
N ALA A 119 -10.89 17.69 -13.37
CA ALA A 119 -9.96 18.80 -13.27
C ALA A 119 -8.50 18.30 -13.34
N GLN A 120 -7.70 18.93 -14.19
CA GLN A 120 -6.33 18.50 -14.44
C GLN A 120 -5.35 19.64 -14.21
N PRO A 121 -4.18 19.37 -13.60
CA PRO A 121 -3.13 20.38 -13.45
C PRO A 121 -2.35 20.57 -14.76
N TYR A 122 -2.20 21.82 -15.17
CA TYR A 122 -1.38 22.24 -16.32
C TYR A 122 -0.29 23.21 -15.86
N GLY A 123 0.79 23.30 -16.60
CA GLY A 123 1.90 24.23 -16.33
C GLY A 123 3.22 23.52 -16.31
N ASP A 124 3.66 23.06 -15.15
CA ASP A 124 4.89 22.27 -15.05
C ASP A 124 4.71 20.89 -15.70
N THR A 125 5.76 20.42 -16.42
CA THR A 125 5.72 19.12 -17.12
C THR A 125 5.54 17.95 -16.17
N LEU A 126 5.95 18.05 -14.90
CA LEU A 126 5.77 17.01 -13.90
C LEU A 126 4.29 16.80 -13.52
N ASN A 127 3.43 17.80 -13.78
CA ASN A 127 1.98 17.61 -13.64
C ASN A 127 1.40 16.60 -14.63
N TRP A 128 2.05 16.35 -15.77
CA TRP A 128 1.63 15.30 -16.70
C TRP A 128 1.80 13.90 -16.09
N VAL A 129 2.87 13.69 -15.31
CA VAL A 129 3.09 12.42 -14.60
C VAL A 129 2.00 12.19 -13.54
N LEU A 130 1.62 13.23 -12.80
CA LEU A 130 0.51 13.17 -11.85
C LEU A 130 -0.84 12.94 -12.53
N ARG A 131 -1.03 13.53 -13.71
CA ARG A 131 -2.23 13.28 -14.53
C ARG A 131 -2.33 11.81 -14.95
N GLU A 132 -1.25 11.24 -15.49
CA GLU A 132 -1.20 9.81 -15.83
C GLU A 132 -1.52 8.94 -14.62
N ASN A 133 -0.90 9.21 -13.47
CA ASN A 133 -1.21 8.52 -12.23
C ASN A 133 -2.71 8.63 -11.88
N HIS A 134 -3.29 9.83 -11.95
CA HIS A 134 -4.71 10.05 -11.66
C HIS A 134 -5.62 9.25 -12.59
N LEU A 135 -5.32 9.21 -13.90
CA LEU A 135 -6.08 8.44 -14.87
C LEU A 135 -6.02 6.94 -14.55
N LEU A 136 -4.86 6.40 -14.21
CA LEU A 136 -4.71 4.99 -13.83
C LEU A 136 -5.52 4.65 -12.57
N VAL A 137 -5.49 5.50 -11.54
CA VAL A 137 -6.26 5.32 -10.31
C VAL A 137 -7.77 5.38 -10.58
N ARG A 138 -8.21 6.35 -11.39
CA ARG A 138 -9.61 6.51 -11.79
C ARG A 138 -10.12 5.27 -12.55
N ASP A 139 -9.35 4.81 -13.52
CA ASP A 139 -9.73 3.68 -14.38
C ASP A 139 -9.81 2.37 -13.56
N LEU A 140 -8.87 2.17 -12.61
CA LEU A 140 -8.96 1.08 -11.65
C LEU A 140 -10.23 1.22 -10.80
N GLY A 141 -10.49 2.40 -10.23
CA GLY A 141 -11.67 2.66 -9.41
C GLY A 141 -12.99 2.37 -10.13
N ALA A 142 -13.10 2.79 -11.40
CA ALA A 142 -14.26 2.50 -12.26
C ALA A 142 -14.44 1.00 -12.48
N LYS A 143 -13.34 0.27 -12.78
CA LYS A 143 -13.36 -1.18 -12.96
C LYS A 143 -13.75 -1.92 -11.68
N MET A 144 -13.22 -1.51 -10.55
CA MET A 144 -13.56 -2.07 -9.24
C MET A 144 -15.03 -1.85 -8.89
N HIS A 145 -15.58 -0.68 -9.19
CA HIS A 145 -16.99 -0.40 -8.98
C HIS A 145 -17.90 -1.28 -9.87
N GLU A 146 -17.52 -1.48 -11.13
CA GLU A 146 -18.23 -2.38 -12.06
C GLU A 146 -18.26 -3.82 -11.50
N LEU A 147 -17.07 -4.36 -11.13
CA LEU A 147 -16.94 -5.72 -10.58
C LEU A 147 -17.72 -5.90 -9.27
N SER A 148 -17.72 -4.89 -8.40
CA SER A 148 -18.50 -4.91 -7.15
C SER A 148 -20.01 -4.99 -7.43
N ARG A 149 -20.50 -4.22 -8.38
CA ARG A 149 -21.93 -4.28 -8.78
C ARG A 149 -22.31 -5.65 -9.35
N GLU A 150 -21.46 -6.24 -10.18
CA GLU A 150 -21.69 -7.57 -10.74
C GLU A 150 -21.67 -8.65 -9.65
N TYR A 151 -20.77 -8.53 -8.66
CA TYR A 151 -20.72 -9.42 -7.50
C TYR A 151 -22.00 -9.34 -6.67
N ASP A 152 -22.47 -8.13 -6.35
CA ASP A 152 -23.73 -7.96 -5.58
C ASP A 152 -24.96 -8.49 -6.34
N ALA A 153 -25.00 -8.30 -7.66
CA ALA A 153 -26.05 -8.88 -8.50
C ALA A 153 -26.02 -10.42 -8.53
N SER A 154 -24.83 -11.03 -8.43
CA SER A 154 -24.66 -12.49 -8.45
C SER A 154 -25.18 -13.20 -7.18
N LYS A 155 -25.28 -12.51 -6.05
CA LYS A 155 -25.77 -13.06 -4.78
C LYS A 155 -27.25 -13.46 -4.82
N VAL A 156 -27.99 -12.99 -5.82
CA VAL A 156 -29.43 -13.25 -5.98
C VAL A 156 -29.71 -14.59 -6.69
N ASP A 157 -28.72 -15.15 -7.39
CA ASP A 157 -28.85 -16.40 -8.16
C ASP A 157 -28.26 -17.59 -7.39
N GLY A 158 -29.05 -18.59 -7.05
CA GLY A 158 -28.75 -19.74 -6.16
C GLY A 158 -27.42 -20.50 -6.35
N ASP A 159 -27.04 -21.13 -5.27
CA ASP A 159 -25.78 -21.72 -4.76
C ASP A 159 -24.61 -22.10 -5.70
N ARG A 160 -24.79 -22.80 -6.79
CA ARG A 160 -23.65 -23.34 -7.57
C ARG A 160 -23.15 -22.40 -8.66
N MET A 161 -24.07 -21.72 -9.30
CA MET A 161 -23.75 -20.72 -10.32
C MET A 161 -23.18 -19.43 -9.72
N ALA A 162 -23.64 -19.06 -8.52
CA ALA A 162 -23.12 -17.94 -7.76
C ALA A 162 -21.65 -18.13 -7.36
N ARG A 163 -21.24 -19.35 -6.98
CA ARG A 163 -19.85 -19.66 -6.62
C ARG A 163 -18.91 -19.55 -7.81
N ALA A 164 -19.24 -20.17 -8.95
CA ALA A 164 -18.43 -20.09 -10.16
C ALA A 164 -18.29 -18.64 -10.67
N LYS A 165 -19.35 -17.85 -10.52
CA LYS A 165 -19.33 -16.43 -10.89
C LYS A 165 -18.48 -15.60 -9.93
N ALA A 166 -18.52 -15.88 -8.63
CA ALA A 166 -17.66 -15.25 -7.64
C ALA A 166 -16.18 -15.51 -7.92
N GLU A 167 -15.80 -16.77 -8.18
CA GLU A 167 -14.42 -17.14 -8.56
C GLU A 167 -13.95 -16.43 -9.84
N ALA A 168 -14.84 -16.29 -10.84
CA ALA A 168 -14.53 -15.56 -12.07
C ALA A 168 -14.33 -14.05 -11.81
N LEU A 169 -15.15 -13.45 -10.93
CA LEU A 169 -15.03 -12.04 -10.56
C LEU A 169 -13.77 -11.78 -9.73
N ASP A 170 -13.38 -12.69 -8.84
CA ASP A 170 -12.13 -12.61 -8.10
C ASP A 170 -10.92 -12.64 -9.05
N ALA A 171 -10.91 -13.54 -10.05
CA ALA A 171 -9.87 -13.58 -11.07
C ALA A 171 -9.81 -12.30 -11.92
N MET A 172 -10.96 -11.69 -12.23
CA MET A 172 -11.01 -10.39 -12.93
C MET A 172 -10.47 -9.26 -12.06
N TRP A 173 -10.78 -9.28 -10.76
CA TRP A 173 -10.27 -8.34 -9.78
C TRP A 173 -8.74 -8.41 -9.66
N GLU A 174 -8.19 -9.61 -9.49
CA GLU A 174 -6.74 -9.83 -9.44
C GLU A 174 -6.05 -9.34 -10.72
N ARG A 175 -6.63 -9.62 -11.89
CA ARG A 175 -6.10 -9.14 -13.17
C ARG A 175 -6.10 -7.62 -13.26
N ALA A 176 -7.18 -6.95 -12.86
CA ALA A 176 -7.27 -5.50 -12.89
C ALA A 176 -6.22 -4.84 -11.97
N ASN A 177 -6.00 -5.42 -10.77
CA ASN A 177 -4.96 -4.96 -9.86
C ASN A 177 -3.55 -5.19 -10.41
N ALA A 178 -3.30 -6.34 -11.06
CA ALA A 178 -2.01 -6.63 -11.66
C ALA A 178 -1.70 -5.67 -12.82
N GLU A 179 -2.66 -5.41 -13.70
CA GLU A 179 -2.52 -4.44 -14.79
C GLU A 179 -2.26 -3.02 -14.28
N PHE A 180 -2.96 -2.61 -13.22
CA PHE A 180 -2.71 -1.33 -12.56
C PHE A 180 -1.29 -1.27 -11.98
N ALA A 181 -0.88 -2.30 -11.24
CA ALA A 181 0.45 -2.38 -10.64
C ALA A 181 1.54 -2.29 -11.70
N GLU A 182 1.43 -3.02 -12.82
CA GLU A 182 2.38 -2.97 -13.93
C GLU A 182 2.51 -1.56 -14.50
N LYS A 183 1.39 -0.89 -14.78
CA LYS A 183 1.38 0.48 -15.32
C LYS A 183 1.97 1.49 -14.35
N ILE A 184 1.63 1.40 -13.05
CA ILE A 184 2.20 2.29 -12.02
C ILE A 184 3.70 2.04 -11.88
N VAL A 185 4.15 0.78 -11.83
CA VAL A 185 5.57 0.45 -11.74
C VAL A 185 6.34 1.02 -12.93
N SER A 186 5.81 0.92 -14.15
CA SER A 186 6.41 1.55 -15.33
C SER A 186 6.48 3.07 -15.21
N LEU A 187 5.34 3.72 -14.95
CA LEU A 187 5.24 5.18 -14.81
C LEU A 187 6.24 5.73 -13.79
N VAL A 188 6.31 5.10 -12.63
CA VAL A 188 7.19 5.53 -11.54
C VAL A 188 8.66 5.26 -11.87
N SER A 189 8.98 4.08 -12.44
CA SER A 189 10.36 3.73 -12.81
C SER A 189 10.94 4.70 -13.83
N ASP A 190 10.11 5.15 -14.79
CA ASP A 190 10.53 6.12 -15.80
C ASP A 190 10.81 7.51 -15.21
N ASN A 191 10.18 7.83 -14.07
CA ASN A 191 10.19 9.16 -13.47
C ASN A 191 10.98 9.29 -12.16
N VAL A 192 11.64 8.25 -11.68
CA VAL A 192 12.32 8.26 -10.36
C VAL A 192 13.46 9.28 -10.22
N ASP A 193 13.88 9.93 -11.31
CA ASP A 193 14.90 10.98 -11.31
C ASP A 193 14.35 12.39 -11.01
N ASN A 194 13.05 12.53 -10.75
CA ASN A 194 12.41 13.80 -10.47
C ASN A 194 11.51 13.75 -9.22
N ALA A 195 11.12 14.90 -8.71
CA ALA A 195 10.36 15.04 -7.44
C ALA A 195 9.04 14.26 -7.44
N VAL A 196 8.33 14.23 -8.57
CA VAL A 196 7.06 13.51 -8.69
C VAL A 196 7.27 12.00 -8.69
N GLY A 197 8.27 11.50 -9.42
CA GLY A 197 8.62 10.08 -9.42
C GLY A 197 9.08 9.58 -8.05
N ILE A 198 9.87 10.37 -7.33
CA ILE A 198 10.27 10.09 -5.93
C ILE A 198 9.04 10.02 -5.01
N PHE A 199 8.14 10.98 -5.12
CA PHE A 199 6.88 10.97 -4.38
C PHE A 199 6.05 9.72 -4.69
N LEU A 200 5.83 9.40 -5.96
CA LEU A 200 5.04 8.26 -6.39
C LEU A 200 5.70 6.93 -6.01
N LEU A 201 7.04 6.83 -6.09
CA LEU A 201 7.76 5.64 -5.61
C LEU A 201 7.51 5.41 -4.10
N ARG A 202 7.55 6.47 -3.29
CA ARG A 202 7.21 6.37 -1.87
C ARG A 202 5.76 5.93 -1.66
N GLN A 203 4.82 6.46 -2.46
CA GLN A 203 3.40 6.13 -2.37
C GLN A 203 3.10 4.68 -2.76
N TYR A 204 3.75 4.18 -3.80
CA TYR A 204 3.48 2.87 -4.40
C TYR A 204 4.57 1.82 -4.17
N LYS A 205 5.51 2.07 -3.26
CA LYS A 205 6.66 1.18 -2.99
C LYS A 205 6.28 -0.30 -2.82
N GLU A 206 5.07 -0.58 -2.32
CA GLU A 206 4.58 -1.93 -2.07
C GLU A 206 4.22 -2.71 -3.35
N LEU A 207 4.06 -2.01 -4.48
CA LEU A 207 3.86 -2.63 -5.79
C LEU A 207 5.17 -3.08 -6.43
N PHE A 208 6.31 -2.65 -5.88
CA PHE A 208 7.63 -2.98 -6.41
C PHE A 208 8.18 -4.25 -5.74
N SER A 209 8.75 -5.14 -6.54
CA SER A 209 9.53 -6.22 -5.95
C SER A 209 10.77 -5.66 -5.25
N PRO A 210 11.28 -6.31 -4.20
CA PRO A 210 12.52 -5.89 -3.55
C PRO A 210 13.70 -5.74 -4.51
N GLU A 211 13.81 -6.60 -5.52
CA GLU A 211 14.86 -6.53 -6.53
C GLU A 211 14.75 -5.28 -7.40
N LEU A 212 13.52 -4.93 -7.81
CA LEU A 212 13.27 -3.74 -8.61
C LEU A 212 13.50 -2.46 -7.80
N LEU A 213 13.03 -2.42 -6.54
CA LEU A 213 13.35 -1.32 -5.63
C LEU A 213 14.86 -1.13 -5.47
N GLN A 214 15.59 -2.22 -5.29
CA GLN A 214 17.05 -2.17 -5.17
C GLN A 214 17.71 -1.67 -6.45
N ALA A 215 17.21 -2.07 -7.62
CA ALA A 215 17.72 -1.58 -8.91
C ALA A 215 17.50 -0.07 -9.12
N LEU A 216 16.43 0.49 -8.54
CA LEU A 216 16.17 1.94 -8.56
C LEU A 216 17.00 2.73 -7.53
N GLY A 217 17.59 2.05 -6.53
CA GLY A 217 18.35 2.65 -5.44
C GLY A 217 19.38 3.70 -5.87
N PRO A 218 20.28 3.43 -6.84
CA PRO A 218 21.27 4.40 -7.29
C PRO A 218 20.66 5.70 -7.84
N ARG A 219 19.49 5.62 -8.49
CA ARG A 219 18.78 6.79 -9.01
C ARG A 219 18.17 7.62 -7.87
N VAL A 220 17.53 6.95 -6.89
CA VAL A 220 17.00 7.59 -5.67
C VAL A 220 18.12 8.28 -4.90
N GLU A 221 19.28 7.62 -4.71
CA GLU A 221 20.43 8.20 -4.04
C GLU A 221 20.99 9.42 -4.77
N LYS A 222 21.07 9.36 -6.10
CA LYS A 222 21.50 10.50 -6.94
C LYS A 222 20.57 11.69 -6.75
N TYR A 223 19.25 11.44 -6.79
CA TYR A 223 18.26 12.48 -6.56
C TYR A 223 18.37 13.06 -5.14
N ALA A 224 18.45 12.21 -4.11
CA ALA A 224 18.55 12.64 -2.72
C ALA A 224 19.81 13.47 -2.44
N ARG A 225 20.95 13.16 -3.09
CA ARG A 225 22.17 13.98 -3.00
C ARG A 225 22.01 15.38 -3.60
N ALA A 226 21.21 15.50 -4.65
CA ALA A 226 20.94 16.78 -5.31
C ALA A 226 19.87 17.61 -4.58
N HIS A 227 18.98 16.97 -3.82
CA HIS A 227 17.83 17.57 -3.14
C HIS A 227 17.80 17.11 -1.68
N GLY A 228 18.79 17.53 -0.90
CA GLY A 228 19.03 17.02 0.46
C GLY A 228 17.95 17.35 1.48
N ASP A 229 17.03 18.24 1.17
CA ASP A 229 15.86 18.64 1.97
C ASP A 229 14.57 17.92 1.58
N ASP A 230 14.60 17.05 0.55
CA ASP A 230 13.43 16.27 0.14
C ASP A 230 13.14 15.12 1.12
N ALA A 231 12.07 15.30 1.92
CA ALA A 231 11.64 14.32 2.91
C ALA A 231 11.16 12.98 2.30
N HIS A 232 10.68 12.98 1.05
CA HIS A 232 10.27 11.74 0.36
C HIS A 232 11.49 10.93 -0.04
N ALA A 233 12.52 11.59 -0.57
CA ALA A 233 13.78 10.94 -0.89
C ALA A 233 14.46 10.37 0.36
N ALA A 234 14.50 11.14 1.46
CA ALA A 234 15.05 10.67 2.73
C ALA A 234 14.32 9.41 3.26
N ALA A 235 12.99 9.39 3.20
CA ALA A 235 12.19 8.24 3.59
C ALA A 235 12.44 7.01 2.70
N LEU A 236 12.61 7.22 1.38
CA LEU A 236 12.94 6.14 0.45
C LEU A 236 14.31 5.54 0.71
N LEU A 237 15.31 6.34 1.07
CA LEU A 237 16.65 5.82 1.44
C LEU A 237 16.58 4.89 2.66
N VAL A 238 15.72 5.16 3.63
CA VAL A 238 15.45 4.25 4.75
C VAL A 238 14.79 2.96 4.25
N THR A 239 13.79 3.09 3.38
CA THR A 239 13.11 1.94 2.78
C THR A 239 14.08 1.05 2.00
N LEU A 240 14.97 1.63 1.19
CA LEU A 240 15.96 0.89 0.40
C LEU A 240 16.94 0.10 1.28
N ARG A 241 17.41 0.68 2.39
CA ARG A 241 18.26 -0.04 3.35
C ARG A 241 17.55 -1.25 3.95
N ARG A 242 16.29 -1.10 4.36
CA ARG A 242 15.49 -2.21 4.88
C ARG A 242 15.21 -3.26 3.81
N ASN A 243 15.02 -2.83 2.57
CA ASN A 243 14.78 -3.71 1.44
C ASN A 243 15.93 -4.73 1.22
N GLU A 244 17.15 -4.42 1.63
CA GLU A 244 18.28 -5.36 1.57
C GLU A 244 18.01 -6.65 2.35
N ASN A 245 17.23 -6.58 3.45
CA ASN A 245 16.81 -7.73 4.24
C ASN A 245 15.81 -8.64 3.51
N LEU A 246 15.23 -8.17 2.41
CA LEU A 246 14.22 -8.89 1.64
C LEU A 246 14.79 -9.50 0.34
N LEU A 247 16.06 -9.30 0.06
CA LEU A 247 16.72 -9.88 -1.09
C LEU A 247 17.08 -11.35 -0.84
N GLN A 248 17.10 -12.13 -1.90
CA GLN A 248 17.53 -13.52 -1.81
C GLN A 248 18.97 -13.60 -1.24
N GLY A 249 19.18 -14.51 -0.28
CA GLY A 249 20.46 -14.65 0.42
C GLY A 249 20.60 -13.74 1.66
N ALA A 250 19.65 -12.84 1.93
CA ALA A 250 19.69 -12.00 3.12
C ALA A 250 19.53 -12.82 4.41
N SER A 251 20.12 -12.33 5.49
CA SER A 251 19.91 -12.88 6.84
C SER A 251 18.57 -12.41 7.41
N VAL A 252 18.07 -13.12 8.41
CA VAL A 252 16.89 -12.73 9.16
C VAL A 252 17.14 -11.38 9.85
N PRO A 253 16.24 -10.38 9.73
CA PRO A 253 16.36 -9.13 10.47
C PRO A 253 16.35 -9.38 11.99
N PRO A 254 17.22 -8.70 12.76
CA PRO A 254 17.37 -8.91 14.20
C PRO A 254 16.28 -8.18 15.02
N VAL A 255 15.01 -8.33 14.63
CA VAL A 255 13.85 -7.68 15.28
C VAL A 255 13.34 -8.47 16.47
N VAL A 256 12.71 -7.77 17.41
CA VAL A 256 12.15 -8.37 18.63
C VAL A 256 10.62 -8.40 18.54
N GLY A 257 10.04 -9.58 18.77
CA GLY A 257 8.61 -9.78 18.93
C GLY A 257 8.26 -10.35 20.31
N ILE A 258 6.98 -10.37 20.63
CA ILE A 258 6.45 -10.97 21.86
C ILE A 258 5.81 -12.31 21.48
N ARG A 259 6.23 -13.39 22.11
CA ARG A 259 5.59 -14.70 21.94
C ARG A 259 4.13 -14.63 22.41
N VAL A 260 3.24 -15.20 21.61
CA VAL A 260 1.80 -15.16 21.89
C VAL A 260 1.43 -16.05 23.09
N ASP A 261 2.09 -17.20 23.23
CA ASP A 261 1.80 -18.20 24.25
C ASP A 261 2.15 -17.73 25.68
N ASP A 262 3.38 -17.28 25.92
CA ASP A 262 3.89 -16.96 27.26
C ASP A 262 4.20 -15.47 27.49
N GLY A 263 4.14 -14.63 26.43
CA GLY A 263 4.42 -13.20 26.51
C GLY A 263 5.91 -12.86 26.60
N VAL A 264 6.79 -13.81 26.40
CA VAL A 264 8.25 -13.58 26.46
C VAL A 264 8.74 -12.89 25.19
N ALA A 265 9.58 -11.87 25.36
CA ALA A 265 10.24 -11.21 24.25
C ALA A 265 11.27 -12.15 23.61
N VAL A 266 11.25 -12.25 22.29
CA VAL A 266 12.14 -13.13 21.53
C VAL A 266 12.65 -12.41 20.26
N ARG A 267 13.91 -12.62 19.95
CA ARG A 267 14.47 -12.14 18.67
C ARG A 267 14.09 -13.10 17.55
N LEU A 268 13.60 -12.57 16.44
CA LEU A 268 13.16 -13.38 15.31
C LEU A 268 14.31 -14.16 14.67
N ASP A 269 15.49 -13.55 14.56
CA ASP A 269 16.70 -14.21 14.04
C ASP A 269 17.14 -15.42 14.91
N SER A 270 16.82 -15.42 16.21
CA SER A 270 17.11 -16.57 17.08
C SER A 270 16.13 -17.75 16.86
N LEU A 271 14.99 -17.51 16.23
CA LEU A 271 14.01 -18.54 15.93
C LEU A 271 14.30 -19.26 14.60
N VAL A 272 15.02 -18.60 13.70
CA VAL A 272 15.51 -19.19 12.45
C VAL A 272 16.85 -19.87 12.74
N ARG A 273 16.85 -21.21 12.76
CA ARG A 273 18.04 -21.98 13.14
C ARG A 273 18.68 -22.64 11.94
N GLU A 274 20.00 -22.68 11.93
CA GLU A 274 20.77 -23.51 11.01
C GLU A 274 20.36 -24.99 11.15
N GLY A 275 20.41 -25.72 10.03
CA GLY A 275 20.09 -27.15 9.97
C GLY A 275 18.61 -27.48 9.70
N SER A 276 17.71 -26.51 9.70
CA SER A 276 16.30 -26.69 9.28
C SER A 276 15.80 -25.52 8.49
N GLU A 277 14.93 -25.76 7.53
CA GLU A 277 14.22 -24.66 6.85
C GLU A 277 13.25 -24.00 7.82
N THR A 278 13.09 -22.69 7.71
CA THR A 278 12.13 -21.93 8.55
C THR A 278 11.26 -21.05 7.67
N LEU A 279 9.95 -21.26 7.77
CA LEU A 279 8.95 -20.38 7.17
C LEU A 279 8.51 -19.33 8.18
N VAL A 280 8.81 -18.07 7.92
CA VAL A 280 8.25 -16.94 8.65
C VAL A 280 6.97 -16.52 7.94
N GLN A 281 5.82 -16.80 8.57
CA GLN A 281 4.48 -16.57 8.01
C GLN A 281 3.81 -15.40 8.71
N PHE A 282 3.61 -14.30 7.99
CA PHE A 282 2.74 -13.20 8.43
C PHE A 282 1.29 -13.57 8.15
N TRP A 283 0.45 -13.40 9.14
CA TRP A 283 -0.96 -13.74 9.02
C TRP A 283 -1.86 -12.88 9.91
N SER A 284 -3.11 -12.75 9.52
CA SER A 284 -4.17 -12.03 10.23
C SER A 284 -5.40 -12.95 10.38
N PRO A 285 -6.41 -12.56 11.17
CA PRO A 285 -7.61 -13.38 11.37
C PRO A 285 -8.31 -13.84 10.08
N GLY A 286 -8.17 -13.09 8.98
CA GLY A 286 -8.73 -13.48 7.69
C GLY A 286 -7.96 -14.59 6.95
N ASP A 287 -6.79 -14.95 7.43
CA ASP A 287 -5.90 -15.93 6.79
C ASP A 287 -5.96 -17.32 7.45
N GLY A 288 -7.00 -17.58 8.26
CA GLY A 288 -7.12 -18.78 9.10
C GLY A 288 -7.06 -20.09 8.34
N GLU A 289 -7.60 -20.17 7.12
CA GLU A 289 -7.52 -21.37 6.27
C GLU A 289 -6.08 -21.67 5.87
N SER A 290 -5.31 -20.67 5.44
CA SER A 290 -3.90 -20.84 5.09
C SER A 290 -3.07 -21.26 6.29
N VAL A 291 -3.34 -20.72 7.48
CA VAL A 291 -2.67 -21.09 8.73
C VAL A 291 -2.98 -22.54 9.10
N ALA A 292 -4.23 -22.98 9.02
CA ALA A 292 -4.64 -24.37 9.29
C ALA A 292 -4.02 -25.35 8.28
N ALA A 293 -3.94 -24.97 7.01
CA ALA A 293 -3.29 -25.78 5.97
C ALA A 293 -1.79 -25.95 6.23
N LEU A 294 -1.08 -24.89 6.61
CA LEU A 294 0.32 -24.95 7.03
C LEU A 294 0.53 -25.84 8.24
N GLY A 295 -0.34 -25.79 9.26
CA GLY A 295 -0.32 -26.70 10.41
C GLY A 295 -0.50 -28.14 9.98
N SER A 296 -1.39 -28.42 9.04
CA SER A 296 -1.60 -29.77 8.48
C SER A 296 -0.37 -30.28 7.73
N LEU A 297 0.27 -29.42 6.93
CA LEU A 297 1.51 -29.73 6.23
C LEU A 297 2.65 -30.09 7.21
N LEU A 298 2.77 -29.32 8.32
CA LEU A 298 3.78 -29.55 9.35
C LEU A 298 3.57 -30.91 10.03
N ARG A 299 2.32 -31.28 10.33
CA ARG A 299 1.97 -32.61 10.92
C ARG A 299 2.27 -33.75 9.97
N ALA A 300 1.96 -33.58 8.67
CA ALA A 300 2.14 -34.64 7.67
C ALA A 300 3.61 -34.94 7.37
N HIS A 301 4.48 -33.93 7.39
CA HIS A 301 5.86 -34.06 6.94
C HIS A 301 6.90 -33.98 8.09
N GLY A 302 6.46 -33.88 9.34
CA GLY A 302 7.29 -33.91 10.54
C GLY A 302 8.20 -32.71 10.74
N GLY A 303 8.09 -32.05 11.88
CA GLY A 303 8.71 -30.76 12.20
C GLY A 303 10.25 -30.71 12.33
N GLN A 304 10.98 -31.75 11.91
CA GLN A 304 12.44 -31.71 11.95
C GLN A 304 13.06 -30.94 10.78
N ARG A 305 12.37 -30.88 9.63
CA ARG A 305 12.89 -30.27 8.39
C ARG A 305 12.36 -28.87 8.12
N LEU A 306 11.11 -28.61 8.47
CA LEU A 306 10.47 -27.30 8.33
C LEU A 306 9.99 -26.83 9.71
N ARG A 307 10.33 -25.59 10.03
CA ARG A 307 9.80 -24.85 11.18
C ARG A 307 8.86 -23.77 10.68
N ILE A 308 7.84 -23.45 11.46
CA ILE A 308 6.96 -22.30 11.20
C ILE A 308 7.12 -21.31 12.36
N VAL A 309 7.38 -20.07 12.00
CA VAL A 309 7.31 -18.91 12.87
C VAL A 309 6.16 -18.05 12.38
N GLY A 310 5.02 -18.10 13.05
CA GLY A 310 3.86 -17.27 12.75
C GLY A 310 4.07 -15.86 13.31
N VAL A 311 3.88 -14.85 12.47
CA VAL A 311 3.84 -13.44 12.86
C VAL A 311 2.39 -12.99 12.79
N CYS A 312 1.71 -12.96 13.94
CA CYS A 312 0.29 -12.65 14.02
C CYS A 312 0.05 -11.14 14.02
N MET A 313 -0.68 -10.65 13.02
CA MET A 313 -1.09 -9.25 12.90
C MET A 313 -2.43 -9.03 13.62
N ALA A 314 -2.41 -9.07 14.95
CA ALA A 314 -3.55 -8.81 15.82
C ALA A 314 -3.35 -7.50 16.59
N PRO A 315 -4.44 -6.83 17.04
CA PRO A 315 -4.34 -5.61 17.84
C PRO A 315 -3.72 -5.82 19.22
N SER A 316 -3.87 -7.02 19.79
CA SER A 316 -3.36 -7.37 21.11
C SER A 316 -2.87 -8.81 21.18
N ARG A 317 -2.08 -9.12 22.22
CA ARG A 317 -1.61 -10.48 22.48
C ARG A 317 -2.77 -11.42 22.84
N GLU A 318 -3.74 -10.93 23.57
CA GLU A 318 -4.94 -11.67 23.98
C GLU A 318 -5.74 -12.13 22.76
N GLU A 319 -6.00 -11.24 21.83
CA GLU A 319 -6.65 -11.57 20.55
C GLU A 319 -5.80 -12.51 19.70
N ALA A 320 -4.50 -12.28 19.63
CA ALA A 320 -3.58 -13.18 18.93
C ALA A 320 -3.65 -14.61 19.48
N LEU A 321 -3.73 -14.76 20.82
CA LEU A 321 -3.85 -16.06 21.48
C LEU A 321 -5.18 -16.77 21.15
N GLU A 322 -6.27 -16.01 21.05
CA GLU A 322 -7.57 -16.53 20.62
C GLU A 322 -7.52 -17.03 19.18
N TYR A 323 -6.90 -16.27 18.27
CA TYR A 323 -6.75 -16.66 16.88
C TYR A 323 -5.84 -17.88 16.69
N VAL A 324 -4.71 -17.94 17.41
CA VAL A 324 -3.82 -19.11 17.40
C VAL A 324 -4.59 -20.38 17.80
N LYS A 325 -5.44 -20.31 18.83
CA LYS A 325 -6.28 -21.44 19.26
C LYS A 325 -7.39 -21.76 18.26
N LEU A 326 -8.07 -20.73 17.74
CA LEU A 326 -9.20 -20.89 16.83
C LEU A 326 -8.79 -21.58 15.53
N TYR A 327 -7.64 -21.19 14.98
CA TYR A 327 -7.15 -21.72 13.70
C TYR A 327 -6.15 -22.87 13.84
N GLY A 328 -5.80 -23.24 15.07
CA GLY A 328 -4.81 -24.29 15.32
C GLY A 328 -3.44 -23.93 14.73
N ALA A 329 -3.01 -22.67 14.87
CA ALA A 329 -1.74 -22.17 14.34
C ALA A 329 -0.58 -22.88 15.04
N GLU A 330 0.10 -23.78 14.30
CA GLU A 330 1.23 -24.53 14.81
C GLU A 330 2.55 -23.75 14.71
N GLY A 331 3.56 -24.20 15.46
CA GLY A 331 4.86 -23.55 15.55
C GLY A 331 4.91 -22.44 16.60
N ILE A 332 5.91 -21.57 16.47
CA ILE A 332 6.10 -20.44 17.39
C ILE A 332 5.35 -19.25 16.80
N ASN A 333 4.39 -18.71 17.56
CA ASN A 333 3.66 -17.51 17.14
C ASN A 333 4.12 -16.30 17.95
N ILE A 334 4.45 -15.22 17.24
CA ILE A 334 4.83 -13.92 17.82
C ILE A 334 3.82 -12.85 17.41
N LEU A 335 3.61 -11.86 18.25
CA LEU A 335 2.79 -10.69 17.93
C LEU A 335 3.59 -9.76 17.04
N CYS A 336 2.98 -9.34 15.93
CA CYS A 336 3.56 -8.36 15.03
C CYS A 336 3.57 -6.97 15.69
N ASN A 337 4.66 -6.25 15.53
CA ASN A 337 4.77 -4.82 15.88
C ASN A 337 5.21 -4.01 14.67
N SER A 338 5.28 -2.68 14.81
CA SER A 338 5.66 -1.78 13.72
C SER A 338 7.07 -2.06 13.18
N GLU A 339 8.02 -2.37 14.07
CA GLU A 339 9.40 -2.68 13.68
C GLU A 339 9.47 -3.92 12.79
N ILE A 340 8.79 -5.01 13.19
CA ILE A 340 8.71 -6.25 12.41
C ILE A 340 8.06 -5.99 11.05
N SER A 341 6.92 -5.27 11.04
CA SER A 341 6.22 -4.92 9.80
C SER A 341 7.10 -4.12 8.85
N GLU A 342 7.82 -3.14 9.38
CA GLU A 342 8.70 -2.27 8.60
C GLU A 342 9.90 -3.00 8.01
N GLU A 343 10.57 -3.85 8.80
CA GLU A 343 11.75 -4.61 8.35
C GLU A 343 11.42 -5.68 7.30
N TYR A 344 10.19 -6.22 7.34
CA TYR A 344 9.69 -7.19 6.37
C TYR A 344 8.85 -6.57 5.25
N GLY A 345 8.60 -5.28 5.29
CA GLY A 345 7.75 -4.58 4.32
C GLY A 345 6.32 -5.12 4.26
N VAL A 346 5.77 -5.57 5.40
CA VAL A 346 4.45 -6.19 5.49
C VAL A 346 3.48 -5.25 6.20
N TRP A 347 2.58 -4.63 5.44
CA TRP A 347 1.60 -3.66 5.94
C TRP A 347 0.16 -4.21 5.98
N GLY A 348 -0.03 -5.44 5.47
CA GLY A 348 -1.32 -6.12 5.44
C GLY A 348 -1.30 -7.34 4.53
N GLY A 349 -2.24 -8.29 4.76
CA GLY A 349 -2.31 -9.54 4.01
C GLY A 349 -1.28 -10.59 4.45
N ALA A 350 -1.55 -11.85 4.05
CA ALA A 350 -0.64 -12.96 4.32
C ALA A 350 0.59 -12.87 3.41
N ARG A 351 1.77 -12.88 4.01
CA ARG A 351 3.05 -12.98 3.29
C ARG A 351 3.95 -13.97 4.02
N ASN A 352 4.82 -14.63 3.29
CA ASN A 352 5.77 -15.53 3.92
C ASN A 352 7.18 -15.41 3.34
N PHE A 353 8.15 -15.84 4.16
CA PHE A 353 9.57 -15.77 3.89
C PHE A 353 10.18 -17.11 4.26
N LEU A 354 10.68 -17.86 3.27
CA LEU A 354 11.32 -19.14 3.49
C LEU A 354 12.82 -18.97 3.63
N TYR A 355 13.34 -19.26 4.81
CA TYR A 355 14.76 -19.30 5.10
C TYR A 355 15.29 -20.73 4.99
N GLY A 356 16.43 -20.89 4.34
CA GLY A 356 17.09 -22.17 4.15
C GLY A 356 17.78 -22.69 5.42
N VAL A 357 18.38 -23.87 5.29
CA VAL A 357 19.15 -24.51 6.36
C VAL A 357 20.38 -23.71 6.82
N ASP A 358 20.81 -22.76 6.01
CA ASP A 358 21.91 -21.81 6.27
C ASP A 358 21.42 -20.52 6.92
N GLY A 359 20.12 -20.42 7.25
CA GLY A 359 19.50 -19.23 7.82
C GLY A 359 19.38 -18.05 6.84
N ARG A 360 19.53 -18.30 5.52
CA ARG A 360 19.44 -17.28 4.49
C ARG A 360 18.08 -17.32 3.79
N LEU A 361 17.55 -16.14 3.43
CA LEU A 361 16.31 -16.02 2.68
C LEU A 361 16.44 -16.70 1.30
N GLN A 362 15.65 -17.71 1.05
CA GLN A 362 15.62 -18.42 -0.22
C GLN A 362 14.49 -17.96 -1.12
N ARG A 363 13.29 -17.79 -0.55
CA ARG A 363 12.08 -17.41 -1.29
C ARG A 363 11.12 -16.58 -0.44
N ARG A 364 10.25 -15.86 -1.13
CA ARG A 364 9.14 -15.10 -0.58
C ARG A 364 7.84 -15.54 -1.24
N ASN A 365 6.73 -15.45 -0.53
CA ASN A 365 5.38 -15.77 -1.00
C ASN A 365 5.30 -17.18 -1.62
N VAL A 366 5.88 -18.17 -0.92
CA VAL A 366 5.85 -19.59 -1.32
C VAL A 366 4.44 -20.13 -1.12
N SER A 367 3.87 -20.80 -2.12
CA SER A 367 2.57 -21.45 -1.98
C SER A 367 2.66 -22.72 -1.12
N ILE A 368 1.52 -23.15 -0.58
CA ILE A 368 1.45 -24.40 0.21
C ILE A 368 1.84 -25.59 -0.64
N ASP A 369 1.38 -25.65 -1.89
CA ASP A 369 1.69 -26.74 -2.83
C ASP A 369 3.20 -26.82 -3.14
N GLU A 370 3.84 -25.67 -3.31
CA GLU A 370 5.30 -25.59 -3.52
C GLU A 370 6.08 -26.06 -2.28
N LEU A 371 5.63 -25.70 -1.07
CA LEU A 371 6.21 -26.19 0.18
C LEU A 371 6.04 -27.70 0.30
N GLU A 372 4.86 -28.23 0.01
CA GLU A 372 4.57 -29.66 0.07
C GLU A 372 5.43 -30.45 -0.91
N GLU A 373 5.54 -29.99 -2.16
CA GLU A 373 6.40 -30.62 -3.16
C GLU A 373 7.87 -30.62 -2.73
N ARG A 374 8.36 -29.51 -2.16
CA ARG A 374 9.72 -29.38 -1.63
C ARG A 374 9.98 -30.38 -0.50
N LEU A 375 9.05 -30.49 0.45
CA LEU A 375 9.17 -31.45 1.56
C LEU A 375 9.13 -32.91 1.09
N ARG A 376 8.31 -33.23 0.09
CA ARG A 376 8.29 -34.59 -0.50
C ARG A 376 9.61 -34.94 -1.19
N ARG A 377 10.19 -34.02 -1.98
CA ARG A 377 11.51 -34.25 -2.63
C ARG A 377 12.63 -34.44 -1.63
N ALA A 378 12.58 -33.78 -0.49
CA ALA A 378 13.57 -33.93 0.54
C ALA A 378 13.45 -35.25 1.36
N GLN A 379 12.39 -36.04 1.14
CA GLN A 379 12.18 -37.37 1.77
C GLN A 379 12.73 -38.52 0.88
N GLN A 380 13.00 -38.26 -0.38
CA GLN A 380 13.61 -39.19 -1.34
C GLN A 380 15.14 -39.15 -1.30
#